data_463f7c21e3afd042ba243076b7359993
#
_entry.id   463f7c21e3afd042ba243076b7359993
#
_cell.length_a   1.000
_cell.length_b   1.000
_cell.length_c   1.000
_cell.angle_alpha   90.00
_cell.angle_beta   90.00
_cell.angle_gamma   90.00
#
_symmetry.space_group_name_H-M   'P 1'
#
loop_
_entity.id
_entity.type
_entity.pdbx_description
1 polymer ?
#
loop_
_entity_poly.entity_id
_entity_poly.type
_entity_poly.pdbx_seq_one_letter_code
_entity_poly.pdbx_strand_id
1 'polypeptide(L)'
;MGFFMHQRIASIIFTVPSSDFFSSLARERHSVRGYLPTPVPDALLREVMTLARLAPSGANLQPGAFVAVQGLVRADLSSALLASWRAGAQEKEDYDYFPNPMPMTLRRRQVAAAQALYGALGVSRDDRAGRDAQFERNFHFFDAPVALVVTLEHGFGSGGYMDLGMTLYGLILAAQAQGLATCAIGAMASYPSLIRQHLGLANDSVIVCGMALGYADPSAPVNQTRTERCSLDSYFKVLG
;
A
#
# COMPACT_ATOMS: atom_id res chain seq x y z
N MET A 1 18.88 44.16 44.45
CA MET A 1 17.76 44.43 43.51
C MET A 1 17.88 43.44 42.36
N GLY A 2 17.31 42.26 42.52
CA GLY A 2 17.40 41.17 41.57
C GLY A 2 16.05 41.00 40.84
N PHE A 3 16.03 41.19 39.55
CA PHE A 3 14.86 40.94 38.70
C PHE A 3 14.80 39.44 38.34
N PHE A 4 13.86 38.71 38.94
CA PHE A 4 13.48 37.38 38.50
C PHE A 4 12.52 37.52 37.31
N MET A 5 13.03 37.24 36.14
CA MET A 5 12.22 37.11 34.89
C MET A 5 11.58 35.72 34.89
N HIS A 6 10.29 35.65 35.23
CA HIS A 6 9.49 34.45 35.07
C HIS A 6 9.22 34.24 33.55
N GLN A 7 9.93 33.32 32.93
CA GLN A 7 9.53 32.80 31.62
C GLN A 7 8.25 31.95 31.80
N ARG A 8 7.15 32.45 31.30
CA ARG A 8 5.93 31.64 31.10
C ARG A 8 6.20 30.62 30.01
N ILE A 9 6.37 29.36 30.43
CA ILE A 9 6.32 28.22 29.52
C ILE A 9 4.85 28.13 29.06
N ALA A 10 4.59 28.51 27.80
CA ALA A 10 3.31 28.26 27.16
C ALA A 10 3.12 26.75 27.08
N SER A 11 2.21 26.20 27.87
CA SER A 11 1.78 24.82 27.78
C SER A 11 1.12 24.64 26.42
N ILE A 12 1.81 23.99 25.48
CA ILE A 12 1.22 23.49 24.26
C ILE A 12 0.24 22.39 24.67
N ILE A 13 -1.03 22.73 24.75
CA ILE A 13 -2.10 21.75 24.90
C ILE A 13 -2.13 20.95 23.60
N PHE A 14 -1.47 19.81 23.57
CA PHE A 14 -1.75 18.80 22.57
C PHE A 14 -3.17 18.32 22.81
N THR A 15 -4.11 18.81 22.04
CA THR A 15 -5.41 18.14 21.91
C THR A 15 -5.16 16.77 21.32
N VAL A 16 -5.17 15.74 22.18
CA VAL A 16 -5.16 14.34 21.72
C VAL A 16 -6.33 14.20 20.75
N PRO A 17 -6.10 13.75 19.51
CA PRO A 17 -7.20 13.49 18.59
C PRO A 17 -8.20 12.57 19.28
N SER A 18 -9.49 12.87 19.18
CA SER A 18 -10.53 12.03 19.79
C SER A 18 -10.38 10.58 19.29
N SER A 19 -10.81 9.60 20.07
CA SER A 19 -10.88 8.19 19.63
C SER A 19 -11.62 8.05 18.29
N ASP A 20 -12.48 8.98 17.98
CA ASP A 20 -13.25 9.09 16.74
C ASP A 20 -12.38 9.35 15.51
N PHE A 21 -11.30 10.12 15.64
CA PHE A 21 -10.40 10.40 14.51
C PHE A 21 -9.72 9.13 13.98
N PHE A 22 -9.09 8.34 14.87
CA PHE A 22 -8.49 7.07 14.47
C PHE A 22 -9.53 6.08 13.93
N SER A 23 -10.68 6.02 14.58
CA SER A 23 -11.79 5.14 14.17
C SER A 23 -12.28 5.50 12.76
N SER A 24 -12.41 6.79 12.45
CA SER A 24 -12.78 7.30 11.12
C SER A 24 -11.74 6.88 10.08
N LEU A 25 -10.45 7.19 10.32
CA LEU A 25 -9.37 6.79 9.40
C LEU A 25 -9.40 5.30 9.09
N ALA A 26 -9.51 4.45 10.12
CA ALA A 26 -9.49 3.00 9.96
C ALA A 26 -10.72 2.46 9.20
N ARG A 27 -11.91 3.05 9.41
CA ARG A 27 -13.17 2.63 8.78
C ARG A 27 -13.29 3.11 7.34
N GLU A 28 -12.88 4.33 7.05
CA GLU A 28 -13.00 4.96 5.74
C GLU A 28 -11.94 4.49 4.76
N ARG A 29 -10.78 4.10 5.30
CA ARG A 29 -9.65 3.63 4.50
C ARG A 29 -10.05 2.44 3.60
N HIS A 30 -9.81 2.59 2.31
CA HIS A 30 -9.95 1.52 1.33
C HIS A 30 -8.83 1.60 0.28
N SER A 31 -8.70 0.58 -0.56
CA SER A 31 -7.74 0.59 -1.67
C SER A 31 -8.29 1.41 -2.82
N VAL A 32 -7.71 2.57 -3.04
CA VAL A 32 -8.08 3.50 -4.13
C VAL A 32 -7.36 3.09 -5.41
N ARG A 33 -8.09 3.02 -6.53
CA ARG A 33 -7.58 2.55 -7.83
C ARG A 33 -7.92 3.50 -8.99
N GLY A 34 -8.28 4.73 -8.67
CA GLY A 34 -8.44 5.86 -9.58
C GLY A 34 -7.95 7.11 -8.89
N TYR A 35 -7.02 7.82 -9.50
CA TYR A 35 -6.36 8.98 -8.90
C TYR A 35 -6.49 10.20 -9.79
N LEU A 36 -6.51 11.38 -9.16
CA LEU A 36 -6.36 12.65 -9.84
C LEU A 36 -4.89 12.81 -10.29
N PRO A 37 -4.64 13.51 -11.41
CA PRO A 37 -3.28 13.77 -11.89
C PRO A 37 -2.53 14.80 -11.05
N THR A 38 -3.13 15.29 -9.98
CA THR A 38 -2.57 16.31 -9.09
C THR A 38 -1.27 15.83 -8.45
N PRO A 39 -0.15 16.53 -8.64
CA PRO A 39 1.12 16.15 -8.02
C PRO A 39 1.04 16.13 -6.50
N VAL A 40 1.72 15.20 -5.88
CA VAL A 40 1.90 15.15 -4.42
C VAL A 40 3.18 15.94 -4.09
N PRO A 41 3.10 16.99 -3.24
CA PRO A 41 4.29 17.72 -2.83
C PRO A 41 5.30 16.84 -2.10
N ASP A 42 6.59 16.99 -2.39
CA ASP A 42 7.65 16.20 -1.76
C ASP A 42 7.65 16.32 -0.23
N ALA A 43 7.36 17.50 0.29
CA ALA A 43 7.25 17.72 1.73
C ALA A 43 6.15 16.86 2.36
N LEU A 44 5.00 16.73 1.67
CA LEU A 44 3.88 15.91 2.14
C LEU A 44 4.22 14.42 2.07
N LEU A 45 4.88 13.96 0.99
CA LEU A 45 5.34 12.58 0.88
C LEU A 45 6.35 12.25 1.99
N ARG A 46 7.30 13.15 2.26
CA ARG A 46 8.27 12.97 3.36
C ARG A 46 7.61 12.91 4.73
N GLU A 47 6.59 13.74 4.98
CA GLU A 47 5.82 13.70 6.23
C GLU A 47 5.12 12.35 6.41
N VAL A 48 4.43 11.85 5.37
CA VAL A 48 3.80 10.53 5.38
C VAL A 48 4.82 9.42 5.72
N MET A 49 6.00 9.46 5.10
CA MET A 49 7.06 8.47 5.36
C MET A 49 7.67 8.64 6.77
N THR A 50 7.77 9.87 7.26
CA THR A 50 8.25 10.16 8.62
C THR A 50 7.32 9.55 9.67
N LEU A 51 6.01 9.63 9.47
CA LEU A 51 5.02 9.01 10.35
C LEU A 51 5.03 7.48 10.22
N ALA A 52 5.11 6.94 9.00
CA ALA A 52 5.14 5.51 8.74
C ALA A 52 6.29 4.79 9.44
N ARG A 53 7.48 5.37 9.43
CA ARG A 53 8.68 4.78 10.06
C ARG A 53 8.64 4.72 11.59
N LEU A 54 7.64 5.33 12.23
CA LEU A 54 7.43 5.22 13.68
C LEU A 54 6.77 3.89 14.09
N ALA A 55 6.45 3.03 13.14
CA ALA A 55 5.95 1.69 13.42
C ALA A 55 6.97 0.89 14.26
N PRO A 56 6.51 0.09 15.23
CA PRO A 56 7.40 -0.76 15.99
C PRO A 56 7.92 -1.92 15.14
N SER A 57 9.08 -2.47 15.53
CA SER A 57 9.64 -3.68 14.93
C SER A 57 10.38 -4.51 15.97
N GLY A 58 10.51 -5.82 15.73
CA GLY A 58 11.26 -6.71 16.60
C GLY A 58 12.68 -6.20 16.81
N ALA A 59 13.12 -6.09 18.07
CA ALA A 59 14.43 -5.54 18.46
C ALA A 59 14.76 -4.17 17.81
N ASN A 60 13.74 -3.44 17.36
CA ASN A 60 13.89 -2.17 16.64
C ASN A 60 14.72 -2.29 15.36
N LEU A 61 14.62 -3.40 14.65
CA LEU A 61 15.40 -3.66 13.44
C LEU A 61 14.95 -2.80 12.24
N GLN A 62 13.71 -2.30 12.24
CA GLN A 62 13.17 -1.37 11.24
C GLN A 62 13.37 -1.87 9.79
N PRO A 63 12.95 -3.11 9.47
CA PRO A 63 13.23 -3.73 8.18
C PRO A 63 12.46 -3.09 7.05
N GLY A 64 13.05 -3.15 5.86
CA GLY A 64 12.46 -2.74 4.60
C GLY A 64 12.76 -1.30 4.21
N ALA A 65 12.59 -1.04 2.93
CA ALA A 65 12.77 0.27 2.34
C ALA A 65 11.66 0.59 1.33
N PHE A 66 11.50 1.88 1.05
CA PHE A 66 10.48 2.41 0.15
C PHE A 66 11.16 3.27 -0.91
N VAL A 67 11.03 2.89 -2.16
CA VAL A 67 11.56 3.63 -3.31
C VAL A 67 10.41 4.33 -4.00
N ALA A 68 10.35 5.65 -3.89
CA ALA A 68 9.36 6.46 -4.57
C ALA A 68 9.80 6.74 -6.02
N VAL A 69 8.93 6.46 -6.97
CA VAL A 69 9.13 6.75 -8.38
C VAL A 69 8.00 7.63 -8.91
N GLN A 70 8.35 8.64 -9.68
CA GLN A 70 7.45 9.64 -10.22
C GLN A 70 7.85 10.01 -11.66
N GLY A 71 7.01 10.73 -12.37
CA GLY A 71 7.31 11.26 -13.70
C GLY A 71 7.76 10.19 -14.69
N LEU A 72 8.88 10.45 -15.39
CA LEU A 72 9.41 9.56 -16.42
C LEU A 72 9.86 8.21 -15.85
N VAL A 73 10.50 8.19 -14.68
CA VAL A 73 10.96 6.92 -14.05
C VAL A 73 9.78 5.99 -13.78
N ARG A 74 8.65 6.53 -13.29
CA ARG A 74 7.43 5.74 -13.10
C ARG A 74 6.87 5.25 -14.42
N ALA A 75 6.83 6.12 -15.45
CA ALA A 75 6.28 5.79 -16.76
C ALA A 75 7.09 4.66 -17.44
N ASP A 76 8.43 4.76 -17.37
CA ASP A 76 9.32 3.76 -17.94
C ASP A 76 9.21 2.41 -17.23
N LEU A 77 9.18 2.40 -15.90
CA LEU A 77 8.94 1.19 -15.12
C LEU A 77 7.58 0.56 -15.46
N SER A 78 6.52 1.36 -15.53
CA SER A 78 5.19 0.89 -15.90
C SER A 78 5.18 0.27 -17.29
N SER A 79 5.84 0.90 -18.27
CA SER A 79 5.93 0.39 -19.64
C SER A 79 6.65 -0.95 -19.71
N ALA A 80 7.76 -1.10 -18.96
CA ALA A 80 8.52 -2.34 -18.92
C ALA A 80 7.73 -3.48 -18.26
N LEU A 81 7.05 -3.22 -17.12
CA LEU A 81 6.18 -4.19 -16.45
C LEU A 81 5.03 -4.65 -17.34
N LEU A 82 4.37 -3.69 -17.99
CA LEU A 82 3.24 -3.98 -18.88
C LEU A 82 3.68 -4.80 -20.11
N ALA A 83 4.83 -4.47 -20.70
CA ALA A 83 5.40 -5.24 -21.81
C ALA A 83 5.71 -6.69 -21.38
N SER A 84 6.32 -6.89 -20.21
CA SER A 84 6.58 -8.22 -19.67
C SER A 84 5.31 -9.02 -19.42
N TRP A 85 4.30 -8.39 -18.82
CA TRP A 85 3.03 -9.06 -18.55
C TRP A 85 2.30 -9.45 -19.84
N ARG A 86 2.22 -8.56 -20.83
CA ARG A 86 1.60 -8.83 -22.14
C ARG A 86 2.33 -9.92 -22.93
N ALA A 87 3.65 -10.01 -22.76
CA ALA A 87 4.45 -11.08 -23.34
C ALA A 87 4.27 -12.44 -22.63
N GLY A 88 3.52 -12.49 -21.51
CA GLY A 88 3.37 -13.68 -20.69
C GLY A 88 4.66 -14.09 -19.97
N ALA A 89 5.61 -13.15 -19.80
CA ALA A 89 6.85 -13.41 -19.08
C ALA A 89 6.56 -13.76 -17.62
N GLN A 90 7.32 -14.74 -17.11
CA GLN A 90 7.25 -15.17 -15.72
C GLN A 90 8.63 -15.07 -15.09
N GLU A 91 8.69 -14.51 -13.90
CA GLU A 91 9.89 -14.50 -13.08
C GLU A 91 9.64 -15.34 -11.82
N LYS A 92 10.72 -15.78 -11.19
CA LYS A 92 10.65 -16.40 -9.88
C LYS A 92 10.42 -15.30 -8.86
N GLU A 93 9.30 -15.38 -8.14
CA GLU A 93 9.00 -14.48 -7.03
C GLU A 93 10.02 -14.66 -5.90
N ASP A 94 10.31 -13.58 -5.19
CA ASP A 94 11.28 -13.61 -4.07
C ASP A 94 10.72 -14.30 -2.83
N TYR A 95 9.38 -14.42 -2.73
CA TYR A 95 8.67 -15.04 -1.62
C TYR A 95 7.27 -15.52 -2.05
N ASP A 96 6.71 -16.45 -1.30
CA ASP A 96 5.35 -16.95 -1.53
C ASP A 96 4.31 -15.98 -0.93
N TYR A 97 3.59 -15.24 -1.78
CA TYR A 97 2.55 -14.33 -1.34
C TYR A 97 1.29 -15.07 -0.86
N PHE A 98 0.93 -16.16 -1.52
CA PHE A 98 -0.25 -16.95 -1.21
C PHE A 98 0.13 -18.38 -0.81
N PRO A 99 -0.65 -19.00 0.12
CA PRO A 99 -0.47 -20.41 0.41
C PRO A 99 -0.82 -21.27 -0.80
N ASN A 100 -0.04 -22.30 -1.04
CA ASN A 100 -0.28 -23.30 -2.09
C ASN A 100 -0.29 -24.73 -1.47
N PRO A 101 -1.45 -25.43 -1.46
CA PRO A 101 -2.75 -25.03 -2.04
C PRO A 101 -3.47 -23.96 -1.22
N MET A 102 -4.25 -23.12 -1.91
CA MET A 102 -5.06 -22.08 -1.28
C MET A 102 -6.26 -22.69 -0.50
N PRO A 103 -6.38 -22.50 0.82
CA PRO A 103 -7.51 -22.95 1.60
C PRO A 103 -8.85 -22.38 1.08
N MET A 104 -9.91 -23.19 1.10
CA MET A 104 -11.21 -22.77 0.53
C MET A 104 -11.80 -21.53 1.21
N THR A 105 -11.59 -21.36 2.50
CA THR A 105 -12.02 -20.16 3.25
C THR A 105 -11.35 -18.88 2.72
N LEU A 106 -10.06 -18.94 2.42
CA LEU A 106 -9.31 -17.83 1.84
C LEU A 106 -9.69 -17.60 0.37
N ARG A 107 -9.90 -18.68 -0.38
CA ARG A 107 -10.38 -18.60 -1.77
C ARG A 107 -11.71 -17.88 -1.87
N ARG A 108 -12.66 -18.17 -0.96
CA ARG A 108 -13.95 -17.46 -0.92
C ARG A 108 -13.80 -15.97 -0.69
N ARG A 109 -12.91 -15.56 0.24
CA ARG A 109 -12.61 -14.13 0.48
C ARG A 109 -11.99 -13.46 -0.75
N GLN A 110 -11.07 -14.14 -1.43
CA GLN A 110 -10.46 -13.67 -2.67
C GLN A 110 -11.50 -13.45 -3.77
N VAL A 111 -12.42 -14.41 -3.96
CA VAL A 111 -13.51 -14.31 -4.93
C VAL A 111 -14.46 -13.17 -4.60
N ALA A 112 -14.87 -13.02 -3.33
CA ALA A 112 -15.72 -11.92 -2.90
C ALA A 112 -15.08 -10.55 -3.14
N ALA A 113 -13.77 -10.39 -2.88
CA ALA A 113 -13.05 -9.17 -3.16
C ALA A 113 -12.99 -8.85 -4.67
N ALA A 114 -12.79 -9.87 -5.50
CA ALA A 114 -12.83 -9.72 -6.96
C ALA A 114 -14.24 -9.33 -7.46
N GLN A 115 -15.29 -9.96 -6.92
CA GLN A 115 -16.67 -9.61 -7.25
C GLN A 115 -17.02 -8.16 -6.89
N ALA A 116 -16.58 -7.69 -5.72
CA ALA A 116 -16.78 -6.29 -5.32
C ALA A 116 -16.07 -5.31 -6.26
N LEU A 117 -14.84 -5.64 -6.69
CA LEU A 117 -14.07 -4.80 -7.60
C LEU A 117 -14.70 -4.73 -9.00
N TYR A 118 -14.94 -5.90 -9.60
CA TYR A 118 -15.48 -5.98 -10.97
C TYR A 118 -16.94 -5.51 -11.03
N GLY A 119 -17.71 -5.73 -9.97
CA GLY A 119 -19.07 -5.20 -9.84
C GLY A 119 -19.10 -3.68 -9.86
N ALA A 120 -18.20 -3.01 -9.15
CA ALA A 120 -18.08 -1.55 -9.16
C ALA A 120 -17.70 -0.99 -10.56
N LEU A 121 -17.01 -1.80 -11.36
CA LEU A 121 -16.61 -1.45 -12.74
C LEU A 121 -17.63 -1.85 -13.80
N GLY A 122 -18.69 -2.57 -13.44
CA GLY A 122 -19.63 -3.13 -14.42
C GLY A 122 -19.02 -4.23 -15.31
N VAL A 123 -17.88 -4.83 -14.91
CA VAL A 123 -17.20 -5.89 -15.65
C VAL A 123 -17.78 -7.25 -15.26
N SER A 124 -18.37 -7.95 -16.21
CA SER A 124 -18.96 -9.27 -15.96
C SER A 124 -17.90 -10.36 -15.77
N ARG A 125 -18.34 -11.51 -15.23
CA ARG A 125 -17.45 -12.67 -15.03
C ARG A 125 -16.88 -13.19 -16.35
N ASP A 126 -17.66 -13.11 -17.42
CA ASP A 126 -17.31 -13.65 -18.74
C ASP A 126 -16.53 -12.62 -19.59
N ASP A 127 -16.50 -11.35 -19.18
CA ASP A 127 -15.70 -10.31 -19.81
C ASP A 127 -14.22 -10.46 -19.43
N ARG A 128 -13.53 -11.33 -20.15
CA ARG A 128 -12.09 -11.57 -19.95
C ARG A 128 -11.27 -10.32 -20.28
N ALA A 129 -11.60 -9.64 -21.37
CA ALA A 129 -10.87 -8.46 -21.82
C ALA A 129 -10.95 -7.32 -20.79
N GLY A 130 -12.15 -7.04 -20.26
CA GLY A 130 -12.32 -6.04 -19.20
C GLY A 130 -11.56 -6.39 -17.90
N ARG A 131 -11.51 -7.68 -17.55
CA ARG A 131 -10.72 -8.13 -16.39
C ARG A 131 -9.22 -7.99 -16.62
N ASP A 132 -8.73 -8.36 -17.79
CA ASP A 132 -7.32 -8.24 -18.15
C ASP A 132 -6.91 -6.76 -18.19
N ALA A 133 -7.73 -5.89 -18.79
CA ALA A 133 -7.53 -4.45 -18.79
C ALA A 133 -7.47 -3.86 -17.36
N GLN A 134 -8.35 -4.31 -16.45
CA GLN A 134 -8.29 -3.87 -15.05
C GLN A 134 -7.06 -4.43 -14.33
N PHE A 135 -6.62 -5.65 -14.66
CA PHE A 135 -5.41 -6.21 -14.07
C PHE A 135 -4.14 -5.46 -14.53
N GLU A 136 -4.06 -5.07 -15.80
CA GLU A 136 -2.97 -4.23 -16.34
C GLU A 136 -2.78 -2.94 -15.57
N ARG A 137 -3.85 -2.36 -15.02
CA ARG A 137 -3.76 -1.13 -14.24
C ARG A 137 -2.89 -1.23 -12.99
N ASN A 138 -2.66 -2.44 -12.46
CA ASN A 138 -1.68 -2.63 -11.38
C ASN A 138 -0.28 -2.17 -11.82
N PHE A 139 0.11 -2.47 -13.06
CA PHE A 139 1.42 -2.11 -13.61
C PHE A 139 1.55 -0.63 -13.98
N HIS A 140 0.43 0.08 -14.09
CA HIS A 140 0.39 1.54 -14.20
C HIS A 140 0.31 2.23 -12.83
N PHE A 141 0.34 1.49 -11.73
CA PHE A 141 0.06 2.01 -10.39
C PHE A 141 -1.26 2.79 -10.34
N PHE A 142 -2.25 2.34 -11.13
CA PHE A 142 -3.56 2.98 -11.27
C PHE A 142 -3.49 4.46 -11.69
N ASP A 143 -2.43 4.87 -12.39
CA ASP A 143 -2.08 6.24 -12.81
C ASP A 143 -1.86 7.23 -11.64
N ALA A 144 -1.62 6.72 -10.44
CA ALA A 144 -1.27 7.57 -9.29
C ALA A 144 -0.01 8.42 -9.59
N PRO A 145 0.06 9.67 -9.13
CA PRO A 145 1.22 10.54 -9.36
C PRO A 145 2.50 10.01 -8.71
N VAL A 146 2.38 9.27 -7.61
CA VAL A 146 3.49 8.62 -6.90
C VAL A 146 3.27 7.10 -6.90
N ALA A 147 4.28 6.36 -7.28
CA ALA A 147 4.38 4.93 -7.05
C ALA A 147 5.49 4.65 -6.05
N LEU A 148 5.25 3.71 -5.14
CA LEU A 148 6.29 3.20 -4.25
C LEU A 148 6.58 1.75 -4.62
N VAL A 149 7.84 1.38 -4.64
CA VAL A 149 8.32 0.00 -4.61
C VAL A 149 8.78 -0.29 -3.19
N VAL A 150 8.23 -1.34 -2.60
CA VAL A 150 8.49 -1.74 -1.21
C VAL A 150 9.42 -2.94 -1.23
N THR A 151 10.53 -2.81 -0.56
CA THR A 151 11.55 -3.86 -0.50
C THR A 151 11.76 -4.34 0.93
N LEU A 152 12.38 -5.52 1.06
CA LEU A 152 12.85 -6.06 2.32
C LEU A 152 14.28 -6.56 2.10
N GLU A 153 15.11 -6.48 3.12
CA GLU A 153 16.46 -7.01 3.08
C GLU A 153 16.43 -8.54 3.01
N HIS A 154 17.35 -9.11 2.28
CA HIS A 154 17.47 -10.57 2.17
C HIS A 154 17.73 -11.22 3.53
N GLY A 155 17.16 -12.41 3.73
CA GLY A 155 17.35 -13.20 4.94
C GLY A 155 16.32 -12.99 6.03
N PHE A 156 15.45 -11.99 5.93
CA PHE A 156 14.30 -11.89 6.82
C PHE A 156 13.27 -12.98 6.53
N GLY A 157 12.83 -13.66 7.60
CA GLY A 157 11.66 -14.55 7.56
C GLY A 157 10.35 -13.81 7.82
N SER A 158 9.31 -14.56 8.22
CA SER A 158 7.96 -14.03 8.48
C SER A 158 7.92 -12.87 9.49
N GLY A 159 8.85 -12.79 10.44
CA GLY A 159 8.98 -11.67 11.38
C GLY A 159 9.25 -10.34 10.69
N GLY A 160 10.16 -10.31 9.72
CA GLY A 160 10.44 -9.10 8.95
C GLY A 160 9.25 -8.64 8.12
N TYR A 161 8.50 -9.57 7.52
CA TYR A 161 7.25 -9.22 6.82
C TYR A 161 6.16 -8.70 7.76
N MET A 162 6.08 -9.24 8.99
CA MET A 162 5.16 -8.73 10.02
C MET A 162 5.51 -7.28 10.39
N ASP A 163 6.78 -7.00 10.66
CA ASP A 163 7.28 -5.67 11.01
C ASP A 163 7.05 -4.67 9.86
N LEU A 164 7.41 -5.06 8.62
CA LEU A 164 7.15 -4.26 7.43
C LEU A 164 5.65 -4.02 7.21
N GLY A 165 4.80 -5.00 7.49
CA GLY A 165 3.34 -4.88 7.44
C GLY A 165 2.81 -3.80 8.39
N MET A 166 3.40 -3.65 9.59
CA MET A 166 3.06 -2.57 10.52
C MET A 166 3.45 -1.20 9.95
N THR A 167 4.63 -1.08 9.35
CA THR A 167 5.08 0.14 8.66
C THR A 167 4.17 0.49 7.47
N LEU A 168 3.81 -0.50 6.65
CA LEU A 168 2.88 -0.32 5.52
C LEU A 168 1.51 0.17 5.98
N TYR A 169 0.96 -0.42 7.04
CA TYR A 169 -0.33 0.04 7.57
C TYR A 169 -0.22 1.45 8.17
N GLY A 170 0.87 1.75 8.87
CA GLY A 170 1.19 3.10 9.35
C GLY A 170 1.24 4.12 8.20
N LEU A 171 1.91 3.79 7.09
CA LEU A 171 1.97 4.62 5.88
C LEU A 171 0.57 4.89 5.31
N ILE A 172 -0.24 3.84 5.18
CA ILE A 172 -1.60 3.94 4.65
C ILE A 172 -2.46 4.90 5.49
N LEU A 173 -2.39 4.80 6.81
CA LEU A 173 -3.14 5.68 7.72
C LEU A 173 -2.57 7.11 7.72
N ALA A 174 -1.25 7.27 7.70
CA ALA A 174 -0.61 8.57 7.62
C ALA A 174 -0.98 9.31 6.32
N ALA A 175 -0.96 8.61 5.19
CA ALA A 175 -1.39 9.14 3.90
C ALA A 175 -2.86 9.62 3.97
N GLN A 176 -3.76 8.80 4.50
CA GLN A 176 -5.17 9.17 4.63
C GLN A 176 -5.39 10.36 5.57
N ALA A 177 -4.65 10.44 6.68
CA ALA A 177 -4.72 11.57 7.59
C ALA A 177 -4.30 12.90 6.92
N GLN A 178 -3.48 12.81 5.89
CA GLN A 178 -3.01 13.94 5.07
C GLN A 178 -3.87 14.17 3.80
N GLY A 179 -5.03 13.52 3.68
CA GLY A 179 -5.92 13.66 2.53
C GLY A 179 -5.45 12.91 1.28
N LEU A 180 -4.44 12.06 1.40
CA LEU A 180 -3.97 11.19 0.33
C LEU A 180 -4.64 9.82 0.42
N ALA A 181 -4.63 9.11 -0.70
CA ALA A 181 -5.15 7.76 -0.83
C ALA A 181 -4.07 6.80 -1.31
N THR A 182 -4.23 5.52 -0.98
CA THR A 182 -3.24 4.50 -1.32
C THR A 182 -3.88 3.22 -1.82
N CYS A 183 -3.10 2.42 -2.57
CA CYS A 183 -3.41 1.04 -2.88
C CYS A 183 -2.12 0.22 -2.91
N ALA A 184 -1.98 -0.75 -2.00
CA ALA A 184 -0.91 -1.74 -2.08
C ALA A 184 -1.17 -2.70 -3.26
N ILE A 185 -0.11 -3.06 -4.00
CA ILE A 185 -0.15 -3.78 -5.26
C ILE A 185 0.76 -5.00 -5.18
N GLY A 186 0.19 -6.16 -4.83
CA GLY A 186 0.93 -7.43 -4.73
C GLY A 186 1.48 -7.91 -6.09
N ALA A 187 0.83 -7.57 -7.20
CA ALA A 187 1.25 -7.99 -8.54
C ALA A 187 2.70 -7.55 -8.91
N MET A 188 3.25 -6.57 -8.23
CA MET A 188 4.65 -6.14 -8.42
C MET A 188 5.65 -7.21 -7.97
N ALA A 189 5.31 -8.04 -6.98
CA ALA A 189 6.17 -9.13 -6.52
C ALA A 189 6.42 -10.20 -7.59
N SER A 190 5.62 -10.25 -8.66
CA SER A 190 5.79 -11.22 -9.75
C SER A 190 6.86 -10.82 -10.78
N TYR A 191 7.48 -9.62 -10.65
CA TYR A 191 8.52 -9.14 -11.56
C TYR A 191 9.74 -8.57 -10.80
N PRO A 192 10.31 -9.33 -9.85
CA PRO A 192 11.31 -8.77 -8.95
C PRO A 192 12.63 -8.42 -9.66
N SER A 193 13.06 -9.23 -10.63
CA SER A 193 14.32 -9.00 -11.37
C SER A 193 14.21 -7.78 -12.27
N LEU A 194 13.10 -7.63 -12.98
CA LEU A 194 12.83 -6.46 -13.80
C LEU A 194 12.84 -5.17 -12.97
N ILE A 195 12.15 -5.19 -11.83
CA ILE A 195 12.07 -4.01 -10.94
C ILE A 195 13.45 -3.65 -10.39
N ARG A 196 14.22 -4.63 -9.90
CA ARG A 196 15.60 -4.39 -9.41
C ARG A 196 16.47 -3.77 -10.48
N GLN A 197 16.48 -4.36 -11.67
CA GLN A 197 17.27 -3.86 -12.80
C GLN A 197 16.86 -2.45 -13.19
N HIS A 198 15.57 -2.19 -13.31
CA HIS A 198 15.04 -0.89 -13.77
C HIS A 198 15.32 0.24 -12.79
N LEU A 199 15.30 -0.04 -11.49
CA LEU A 199 15.51 0.94 -10.42
C LEU A 199 16.94 0.95 -9.85
N GLY A 200 17.84 0.12 -10.35
CA GLY A 200 19.21 0.01 -9.84
C GLY A 200 19.29 -0.47 -8.40
N LEU A 201 18.36 -1.34 -7.98
CA LEU A 201 18.35 -1.88 -6.62
C LEU A 201 19.37 -3.02 -6.49
N ALA A 202 19.78 -3.29 -5.25
CA ALA A 202 20.66 -4.43 -4.96
C ALA A 202 20.01 -5.74 -5.42
N ASN A 203 20.82 -6.68 -5.94
CA ASN A 203 20.33 -7.93 -6.50
C ASN A 203 19.62 -8.83 -5.47
N ASP A 204 19.93 -8.66 -4.21
CA ASP A 204 19.37 -9.38 -3.08
C ASP A 204 18.22 -8.66 -2.38
N SER A 205 17.85 -7.45 -2.82
CA SER A 205 16.66 -6.76 -2.31
C SER A 205 15.40 -7.53 -2.68
N VAL A 206 14.67 -8.01 -1.70
CA VAL A 206 13.38 -8.69 -1.90
C VAL A 206 12.32 -7.67 -2.30
N ILE A 207 11.66 -7.87 -3.43
CA ILE A 207 10.53 -7.02 -3.87
C ILE A 207 9.25 -7.53 -3.21
N VAL A 208 8.74 -6.78 -2.24
CA VAL A 208 7.56 -7.20 -1.46
C VAL A 208 6.26 -6.81 -2.15
N CYS A 209 6.11 -5.57 -2.56
CA CYS A 209 4.93 -5.09 -3.29
C CYS A 209 5.21 -3.73 -3.91
N GLY A 210 4.27 -3.27 -4.72
CA GLY A 210 4.16 -1.85 -5.07
C GLY A 210 3.09 -1.16 -4.25
N MET A 211 3.04 0.17 -4.32
CA MET A 211 1.95 0.96 -3.77
C MET A 211 1.72 2.19 -4.63
N ALA A 212 0.46 2.43 -4.97
CA ALA A 212 0.00 3.67 -5.57
C ALA A 212 -0.31 4.69 -4.46
N LEU A 213 0.05 5.96 -4.65
CA LEU A 213 -0.18 7.04 -3.70
C LEU A 213 -0.51 8.34 -4.45
N GLY A 214 -1.57 9.03 -4.02
CA GLY A 214 -2.02 10.29 -4.61
C GLY A 214 -3.37 10.72 -4.07
N TYR A 215 -4.01 11.67 -4.73
CA TYR A 215 -5.36 12.12 -4.40
C TYR A 215 -6.38 11.22 -5.10
N ALA A 216 -7.35 10.70 -4.33
CA ALA A 216 -8.42 9.87 -4.91
C ALA A 216 -9.26 10.66 -5.91
N ASP A 217 -9.58 10.07 -7.05
CA ASP A 217 -10.61 10.60 -7.94
C ASP A 217 -12.00 10.18 -7.42
N PRO A 218 -12.82 11.12 -6.93
CA PRO A 218 -14.13 10.80 -6.38
C PRO A 218 -15.12 10.34 -7.48
N SER A 219 -14.84 10.64 -8.74
CA SER A 219 -15.68 10.26 -9.89
C SER A 219 -15.37 8.86 -10.41
N ALA A 220 -14.23 8.26 -10.04
CA ALA A 220 -13.82 6.96 -10.53
C ALA A 220 -14.68 5.82 -9.93
N PRO A 221 -15.44 5.06 -10.75
CA PRO A 221 -16.34 4.02 -10.25
C PRO A 221 -15.61 2.95 -9.43
N VAL A 222 -14.37 2.63 -9.79
CA VAL A 222 -13.51 1.66 -9.08
C VAL A 222 -13.29 2.03 -7.61
N ASN A 223 -13.36 3.32 -7.27
CA ASN A 223 -13.18 3.80 -5.91
C ASN A 223 -14.43 3.61 -5.03
N GLN A 224 -15.55 3.18 -5.61
CA GLN A 224 -16.73 2.75 -4.86
C GLN A 224 -16.58 1.31 -4.31
N THR A 225 -15.54 0.58 -4.70
CA THR A 225 -15.29 -0.77 -4.23
C THR A 225 -15.15 -0.80 -2.71
N ARG A 226 -15.98 -1.61 -2.05
CA ARG A 226 -15.85 -1.93 -0.63
C ARG A 226 -15.78 -3.44 -0.47
N THR A 227 -14.91 -3.90 0.39
CA THR A 227 -14.72 -5.32 0.68
C THR A 227 -15.11 -5.61 2.13
N GLU A 228 -15.86 -6.67 2.32
CA GLU A 228 -16.24 -7.14 3.65
C GLU A 228 -15.03 -7.65 4.43
N ARG A 229 -15.18 -7.70 5.73
CA ARG A 229 -14.28 -8.36 6.67
C ARG A 229 -14.99 -9.55 7.28
N CYS A 230 -14.23 -10.55 7.71
CA CYS A 230 -14.81 -11.64 8.48
C CYS A 230 -15.45 -11.09 9.77
N SER A 231 -16.40 -11.85 10.33
CA SER A 231 -17.00 -11.47 11.61
C SER A 231 -15.97 -11.38 12.72
N LEU A 232 -16.21 -10.52 13.71
CA LEU A 232 -15.31 -10.38 14.85
C LEU A 232 -15.10 -11.71 15.57
N ASP A 233 -16.15 -12.49 15.76
CA ASP A 233 -16.11 -13.80 16.44
C ASP A 233 -15.26 -14.86 15.73
N SER A 234 -15.12 -14.74 14.39
CA SER A 234 -14.20 -15.60 13.62
C SER A 234 -12.75 -15.12 13.64
N TYR A 235 -12.51 -13.90 14.08
CA TYR A 235 -11.22 -13.23 14.07
C TYR A 235 -10.61 -13.08 15.47
N PHE A 236 -11.46 -12.90 16.50
CA PHE A 236 -11.04 -12.61 17.86
C PHE A 236 -11.78 -13.51 18.86
N LYS A 237 -11.05 -14.04 19.84
CA LYS A 237 -11.60 -14.86 20.93
C LYS A 237 -11.03 -14.39 22.26
N VAL A 238 -11.86 -14.37 23.27
CA VAL A 238 -11.46 -14.19 24.66
C VAL A 238 -11.52 -15.55 25.34
N LEU A 239 -10.44 -15.94 25.98
CA LEU A 239 -10.38 -17.13 26.83
C LEU A 239 -10.15 -16.62 28.25
N GLY A 240 -11.03 -17.01 29.17
CA GLY A 240 -10.99 -16.64 30.60
C GLY A 240 -11.16 -17.83 31.50
#